data_53957fa0b877781e4bd15c6fbfa0282b
#
_entry.id   53957fa0b877781e4bd15c6fbfa0282b
#
_cell.length_a   1.000
_cell.length_b   1.000
_cell.length_c   1.000
_cell.angle_alpha   90.00
_cell.angle_beta   90.00
_cell.angle_gamma   90.00
#
_symmetry.space_group_name_H-M   'P 1'
#
loop_
_entity.id
_entity.type
_entity.pdbx_description
1 polymer ?
#
loop_
_entity_poly.entity_id
_entity_poly.type
_entity_poly.pdbx_seq_one_letter_code
_entity_poly.pdbx_strand_id
1 'polypeptide(L)'
;MPESTAWVLALDPQLLAAVGEREMVHLVEMPTLLEVPRSPPYCRQVLVWNDTVLPAMDLAAWLRGQPAQRQQTLAGVFAYQARPGADPEYGALLLAGIPTRTRVADNQACALPKQPGNWQTLAISCFRQSDQPIPILDLPHIFTGGLL
;
A
#
# COMPACT_ATOMS: atom_id res chain seq x y z
N MET A 1 20.66 -4.66 17.78
CA MET A 1 19.95 -4.91 16.52
C MET A 1 19.25 -3.65 16.12
N PRO A 2 19.46 -3.19 14.89
CA PRO A 2 18.71 -2.03 14.44
C PRO A 2 17.23 -2.36 14.34
N GLU A 3 16.41 -1.43 14.81
CA GLU A 3 14.98 -1.49 14.67
C GLU A 3 14.51 -0.34 13.80
N SER A 4 13.48 -0.60 13.01
CA SER A 4 12.84 0.40 12.18
C SER A 4 11.38 0.48 12.55
N THR A 5 10.77 1.63 12.31
CA THR A 5 9.34 1.81 12.50
C THR A 5 8.64 1.70 11.16
N ALA A 6 7.52 1.00 11.14
CA ALA A 6 6.72 0.82 9.94
C ALA A 6 5.26 1.11 10.22
N TRP A 7 4.50 1.49 9.19
CA TRP A 7 3.06 1.58 9.23
C TRP A 7 2.47 0.29 8.69
N VAL A 8 1.61 -0.34 9.48
CA VAL A 8 0.87 -1.53 9.05
C VAL A 8 -0.47 -1.08 8.49
N LEU A 9 -0.74 -1.48 7.25
CA LEU A 9 -1.89 -1.06 6.48
C LEU A 9 -2.85 -2.23 6.30
N ALA A 10 -4.15 -1.97 6.47
CA ALA A 10 -5.18 -2.94 6.11
C ALA A 10 -5.63 -2.65 4.67
N LEU A 11 -5.20 -3.49 3.73
CA LEU A 11 -5.60 -3.34 2.32
C LEU A 11 -7.05 -3.75 2.11
N ASP A 12 -7.48 -4.78 2.82
CA ASP A 12 -8.88 -5.12 3.03
C ASP A 12 -8.98 -5.73 4.44
N PRO A 13 -10.15 -6.17 4.89
CA PRO A 13 -10.27 -6.68 6.27
C PRO A 13 -9.35 -7.87 6.60
N GLN A 14 -8.80 -8.55 5.59
CA GLN A 14 -8.00 -9.75 5.78
C GLN A 14 -6.57 -9.63 5.25
N LEU A 15 -6.21 -8.54 4.58
CA LEU A 15 -4.89 -8.38 3.97
C LEU A 15 -4.14 -7.23 4.63
N LEU A 16 -2.99 -7.55 5.20
CA LEU A 16 -2.09 -6.56 5.81
C LEU A 16 -0.82 -6.41 5.00
N ALA A 17 -0.31 -5.19 4.96
CA ALA A 17 0.98 -4.86 4.35
C ALA A 17 1.61 -3.73 5.15
N ALA A 18 2.85 -3.40 4.86
CA ALA A 18 3.54 -2.33 5.59
C ALA A 18 4.33 -1.45 4.65
N VAL A 19 4.57 -0.22 5.10
CA VAL A 19 5.47 0.73 4.45
C VAL A 19 6.38 1.33 5.52
N GLY A 20 7.49 1.91 5.10
CA GLY A 20 8.39 2.62 6.02
C GLY A 20 7.69 3.82 6.65
N GLU A 21 8.14 4.19 7.85
CA GLU A 21 7.52 5.27 8.62
C GLU A 21 7.43 6.57 7.82
N ARG A 22 8.45 6.88 7.03
CA ARG A 22 8.52 8.15 6.28
C ARG A 22 7.77 8.11 4.96
N GLU A 23 7.36 6.95 4.51
CA GLU A 23 6.65 6.81 3.24
C GLU A 23 5.19 7.25 3.35
N MET A 24 4.59 7.11 4.52
CA MET A 24 3.21 7.53 4.71
C MET A 24 3.14 9.00 5.08
N VAL A 25 2.50 9.80 4.22
CA VAL A 25 2.44 11.26 4.35
C VAL A 25 1.16 11.69 5.04
N HIS A 26 0.03 11.07 4.70
CA HIS A 26 -1.27 11.52 5.19
C HIS A 26 -2.29 10.39 5.09
N LEU A 27 -3.30 10.44 5.97
CA LEU A 27 -4.46 9.53 5.90
C LEU A 27 -5.70 10.38 5.66
N VAL A 28 -6.47 10.02 4.63
CA VAL A 28 -7.72 10.69 4.29
C VAL A 28 -8.86 9.74 4.67
N GLU A 29 -9.63 10.11 5.68
CA GLU A 29 -10.70 9.26 6.18
C GLU A 29 -11.97 9.30 5.33
N MET A 30 -12.21 10.44 4.68
CA MET A 30 -13.35 10.59 3.76
C MET A 30 -12.81 11.06 2.41
N PRO A 31 -12.18 10.16 1.64
CA PRO A 31 -11.52 10.58 0.42
C PRO A 31 -12.50 10.98 -0.68
N THR A 32 -12.11 12.01 -1.44
CA THR A 32 -12.77 12.35 -2.68
C THR A 32 -12.16 11.52 -3.80
N LEU A 33 -12.90 10.51 -4.24
CA LEU A 33 -12.45 9.58 -5.27
C LEU A 33 -13.27 9.77 -6.53
N LEU A 34 -12.57 9.87 -7.66
CA LEU A 34 -13.17 10.00 -8.98
C LEU A 34 -12.86 8.76 -9.79
N GLU A 35 -13.85 8.21 -10.48
CA GLU A 35 -13.64 7.03 -11.29
C GLU A 35 -13.01 7.39 -12.63
N VAL A 36 -12.09 6.51 -13.06
CA VAL A 36 -11.44 6.63 -14.37
C VAL A 36 -12.06 5.57 -15.29
N PRO A 37 -12.76 5.98 -16.36
CA PRO A 37 -13.38 5.01 -17.27
C PRO A 37 -12.36 4.08 -17.92
N ARG A 38 -12.76 2.83 -18.14
CA ARG A 38 -11.97 1.81 -18.84
C ARG A 38 -10.65 1.47 -18.16
N SER A 39 -10.57 1.65 -16.85
CA SER A 39 -9.38 1.30 -16.08
C SER A 39 -9.56 -0.06 -15.42
N PRO A 40 -8.43 -0.73 -15.09
CA PRO A 40 -8.52 -2.04 -14.40
C PRO A 40 -9.01 -1.91 -12.97
N PRO A 41 -9.53 -2.99 -12.36
CA PRO A 41 -10.11 -2.92 -11.02
C PRO A 41 -9.17 -2.40 -9.93
N TYR A 42 -7.87 -2.59 -10.08
CA TYR A 42 -6.90 -2.15 -9.08
C TYR A 42 -6.53 -0.67 -9.22
N CYS A 43 -6.93 0.00 -10.28
CA CYS A 43 -6.62 1.42 -10.50
C CYS A 43 -7.80 2.10 -11.18
N ARG A 44 -8.99 1.99 -10.57
CA ARG A 44 -10.23 2.53 -11.13
C ARG A 44 -10.49 3.96 -10.73
N GLN A 45 -9.78 4.46 -9.74
CA GLN A 45 -10.09 5.74 -9.12
C GLN A 45 -8.84 6.57 -8.98
N VAL A 46 -9.04 7.88 -8.91
CA VAL A 46 -8.00 8.83 -8.52
C VAL A 46 -8.47 9.55 -7.27
N LEU A 47 -7.52 9.95 -6.45
CA LEU A 47 -7.78 10.71 -5.23
C LEU A 47 -7.51 12.19 -5.49
N VAL A 48 -8.46 13.04 -5.12
CA VAL A 48 -8.23 14.48 -5.12
C VAL A 48 -7.70 14.87 -3.74
N TRP A 49 -6.45 15.37 -3.71
CA TRP A 49 -5.77 15.70 -2.46
C TRP A 49 -4.90 16.94 -2.68
N ASN A 50 -5.11 17.98 -1.84
CA ASN A 50 -4.34 19.24 -1.91
C ASN A 50 -4.30 19.81 -3.34
N ASP A 51 -5.47 19.90 -3.98
CA ASP A 51 -5.61 20.39 -5.36
C ASP A 51 -4.81 19.60 -6.39
N THR A 52 -4.44 18.37 -6.03
CA THR A 52 -3.68 17.46 -6.88
C THR A 52 -4.51 16.19 -7.09
N VAL A 53 -4.33 15.56 -8.24
CA VAL A 53 -4.98 14.29 -8.54
C VAL A 53 -3.93 13.20 -8.47
N LEU A 54 -4.16 12.21 -7.60
CA LEU A 54 -3.23 11.09 -7.39
C LEU A 54 -3.88 9.79 -7.83
N PRO A 55 -3.10 8.86 -8.43
CA PRO A 55 -3.64 7.52 -8.67
C PRO A 55 -3.97 6.86 -7.33
N ALA A 56 -5.15 6.26 -7.23
CA ALA A 56 -5.57 5.53 -6.04
C ALA A 56 -5.57 4.05 -6.37
N MET A 57 -4.56 3.33 -5.88
CA MET A 57 -4.38 1.92 -6.17
C MET A 57 -5.12 1.06 -5.16
N ASP A 58 -5.82 0.05 -5.64
CA ASP A 58 -6.49 -0.94 -4.81
C ASP A 58 -5.70 -2.25 -4.89
N LEU A 59 -4.73 -2.40 -3.99
CA LEU A 59 -3.84 -3.56 -4.01
C LEU A 59 -4.58 -4.86 -3.65
N ALA A 60 -5.60 -4.77 -2.80
CA ALA A 60 -6.42 -5.95 -2.50
C ALA A 60 -7.13 -6.45 -3.77
N ALA A 61 -7.66 -5.53 -4.57
CA ALA A 61 -8.28 -5.91 -5.84
C ALA A 61 -7.27 -6.54 -6.80
N TRP A 62 -6.06 -5.98 -6.85
CA TRP A 62 -5.01 -6.54 -7.71
C TRP A 62 -4.62 -7.95 -7.28
N LEU A 63 -4.44 -8.15 -5.96
CA LEU A 63 -4.03 -9.46 -5.44
C LEU A 63 -5.11 -10.53 -5.63
N ARG A 64 -6.37 -10.16 -5.47
CA ARG A 64 -7.48 -11.11 -5.53
C ARG A 64 -8.09 -11.24 -6.92
N GLY A 65 -7.78 -10.32 -7.84
CA GLY A 65 -8.34 -10.31 -9.18
C GLY A 65 -9.81 -9.92 -9.24
N GLN A 66 -10.32 -9.26 -8.22
CA GLN A 66 -11.72 -8.82 -8.15
C GLN A 66 -11.82 -7.57 -7.27
N PRO A 67 -12.87 -6.78 -7.42
CA PRO A 67 -13.05 -5.59 -6.58
C PRO A 67 -13.04 -5.94 -5.10
N ALA A 68 -12.35 -5.13 -4.30
CA ALA A 68 -12.28 -5.34 -2.87
C ALA A 68 -13.57 -4.88 -2.20
N GLN A 69 -13.94 -5.57 -1.12
CA GLN A 69 -15.09 -5.20 -0.32
C GLN A 69 -14.62 -4.64 1.01
N ARG A 70 -15.07 -3.42 1.32
CA ARG A 70 -14.72 -2.72 2.55
C ARG A 70 -15.98 -2.08 3.10
N GLN A 71 -16.12 -2.10 4.43
CA GLN A 71 -17.20 -1.37 5.07
C GLN A 71 -16.98 0.14 4.94
N GLN A 72 -15.72 0.56 5.05
CA GLN A 72 -15.33 1.96 4.88
C GLN A 72 -14.03 1.99 4.08
N THR A 73 -13.96 2.89 3.11
CA THR A 73 -12.76 3.08 2.31
C THR A 73 -12.04 4.33 2.79
N LEU A 74 -10.79 4.15 3.20
CA LEU A 74 -9.88 5.24 3.50
C LEU A 74 -8.82 5.30 2.40
N ALA A 75 -8.12 6.42 2.31
CA ALA A 75 -7.01 6.57 1.38
C ALA A 75 -5.76 7.01 2.14
N GLY A 76 -4.69 6.26 1.99
CA GLY A 76 -3.39 6.69 2.47
C GLY A 76 -2.63 7.37 1.35
N VAL A 77 -1.98 8.50 1.65
CA VAL A 77 -1.11 9.20 0.70
C VAL A 77 0.33 8.87 1.05
N PHE A 78 1.08 8.41 0.05
CA PHE A 78 2.44 7.92 0.24
C PHE A 78 3.40 8.67 -0.67
N ALA A 79 4.60 8.93 -0.15
CA ALA A 79 5.69 9.53 -0.91
C ALA A 79 6.67 8.44 -1.32
N TYR A 80 7.16 8.53 -2.55
CA TYR A 80 8.15 7.59 -3.06
C TYR A 80 9.09 8.31 -4.03
N GLN A 81 10.28 7.74 -4.22
CA GLN A 81 11.21 8.21 -5.25
C GLN A 81 11.24 7.17 -6.36
N ALA A 82 10.97 7.62 -7.59
CA ALA A 82 10.98 6.73 -8.75
C ALA A 82 12.37 6.09 -8.97
N ARG A 83 13.41 6.79 -8.53
CA ARG A 83 14.78 6.30 -8.52
C ARG A 83 15.54 7.03 -7.40
N PRO A 84 16.66 6.48 -6.91
CA PRO A 84 17.44 7.14 -5.85
C PRO A 84 17.85 8.56 -6.27
N GLY A 85 17.64 9.52 -5.37
CA GLY A 85 17.97 10.91 -5.62
C GLY A 85 16.95 11.69 -6.42
N ALA A 86 15.87 11.06 -6.90
CA ALA A 86 14.81 11.76 -7.61
C ALA A 86 13.95 12.57 -6.63
N ASP A 87 13.24 13.58 -7.15
CA ASP A 87 12.26 14.30 -6.35
C ASP A 87 11.14 13.35 -5.93
N PRO A 88 10.59 13.52 -4.72
CA PRO A 88 9.52 12.67 -4.27
C PRO A 88 8.25 12.87 -5.10
N GLU A 89 7.57 11.76 -5.38
CA GLU A 89 6.27 11.74 -6.01
C GLU A 89 5.28 11.14 -5.03
N TYR A 90 4.00 11.28 -5.32
CA TYR A 90 2.95 10.85 -4.41
C TYR A 90 1.96 9.94 -5.10
N GLY A 91 1.45 8.98 -4.35
CA GLY A 91 0.38 8.11 -4.80
C GLY A 91 -0.51 7.75 -3.62
N ALA A 92 -1.67 7.20 -3.90
CA ALA A 92 -2.62 6.79 -2.88
C ALA A 92 -2.88 5.30 -2.93
N LEU A 93 -3.09 4.70 -1.75
CA LEU A 93 -3.55 3.33 -1.62
C LEU A 93 -4.90 3.35 -0.90
N LEU A 94 -5.85 2.56 -1.39
CA LEU A 94 -7.13 2.40 -0.74
C LEU A 94 -7.00 1.42 0.43
N LEU A 95 -7.52 1.79 1.59
CA LEU A 95 -7.35 1.05 2.83
C LEU A 95 -8.71 0.76 3.46
N ALA A 96 -8.76 -0.31 4.25
CA ALA A 96 -9.96 -0.74 4.94
C ALA A 96 -10.00 -0.30 6.41
N GLY A 97 -8.92 0.27 6.92
CA GLY A 97 -8.85 0.68 8.31
C GLY A 97 -7.71 1.67 8.55
N ILE A 98 -7.67 2.19 9.77
CA ILE A 98 -6.66 3.17 10.16
C ILE A 98 -5.32 2.45 10.34
N PRO A 99 -4.23 2.93 9.71
CA PRO A 99 -2.91 2.32 9.87
C PRO A 99 -2.41 2.37 11.31
N THR A 100 -1.60 1.38 11.67
CA THR A 100 -0.97 1.33 12.98
C THR A 100 0.55 1.33 12.84
N ARG A 101 1.24 1.95 13.78
CA ARG A 101 2.71 1.96 13.80
C ARG A 101 3.21 0.75 14.58
N THR A 102 4.29 0.15 14.09
CA THR A 102 4.95 -0.95 14.78
C THR A 102 6.45 -0.86 14.58
N ARG A 103 7.19 -1.47 15.52
CA ARG A 103 8.64 -1.61 15.39
C ARG A 103 8.96 -2.94 14.74
N VAL A 104 9.94 -2.91 13.84
CA VAL A 104 10.37 -4.09 13.09
C VAL A 104 11.86 -4.28 13.29
N ALA A 105 12.27 -5.48 13.68
CA ALA A 105 13.66 -5.85 13.86
C ALA A 105 14.07 -6.89 12.81
N ASP A 106 15.38 -6.98 12.53
CA ASP A 106 15.88 -7.89 11.51
C ASP A 106 15.53 -9.35 11.79
N ASN A 107 15.43 -9.73 13.07
CA ASN A 107 15.10 -11.11 13.44
C ASN A 107 13.63 -11.49 13.17
N GLN A 108 12.82 -10.55 12.73
CA GLN A 108 11.43 -10.82 12.36
C GLN A 108 11.26 -11.14 10.87
N ALA A 109 12.34 -11.08 10.09
CA ALA A 109 12.27 -11.35 8.65
C ALA A 109 11.67 -12.73 8.38
N CYS A 110 10.81 -12.81 7.35
CA CYS A 110 10.16 -14.05 6.97
C CYS A 110 9.91 -14.08 5.48
N ALA A 111 9.43 -15.22 4.96
CA ALA A 111 9.08 -15.36 3.56
C ALA A 111 7.74 -14.70 3.25
N LEU A 112 7.60 -14.19 2.03
CA LEU A 112 6.34 -13.61 1.58
C LEU A 112 5.22 -14.65 1.57
N PRO A 113 3.97 -14.24 1.85
CA PRO A 113 2.84 -15.14 1.74
C PRO A 113 2.69 -15.65 0.30
N LYS A 114 2.23 -16.87 0.17
CA LYS A 114 1.97 -17.46 -1.16
C LYS A 114 0.61 -17.04 -1.71
N GLN A 115 -0.32 -16.65 -0.85
CA GLN A 115 -1.70 -16.33 -1.19
C GLN A 115 -2.16 -15.10 -0.44
N PRO A 116 -3.11 -14.32 -0.98
CA PRO A 116 -3.61 -14.37 -2.34
C PRO A 116 -2.66 -13.66 -3.31
N GLY A 117 -2.71 -14.05 -4.59
CA GLY A 117 -2.03 -13.33 -5.65
C GLY A 117 -0.51 -13.38 -5.58
N ASN A 118 0.12 -12.46 -6.27
CA ASN A 118 1.58 -12.43 -6.41
C ASN A 118 2.20 -11.30 -5.59
N TRP A 119 2.46 -11.59 -4.32
CA TRP A 119 3.08 -10.63 -3.41
C TRP A 119 4.48 -10.22 -3.86
N GLN A 120 5.18 -11.07 -4.61
CA GLN A 120 6.53 -10.75 -5.09
C GLN A 120 6.56 -9.52 -6.00
N THR A 121 5.46 -9.22 -6.67
CA THR A 121 5.35 -8.02 -7.49
C THR A 121 5.17 -6.76 -6.64
N LEU A 122 4.53 -6.87 -5.48
CA LEU A 122 4.18 -5.72 -4.65
C LEU A 122 5.21 -5.42 -3.56
N ALA A 123 5.99 -6.42 -3.12
CA ALA A 123 6.76 -6.31 -1.88
C ALA A 123 8.22 -6.61 -2.08
N ILE A 124 9.06 -5.91 -1.31
CA ILE A 124 10.51 -6.11 -1.33
C ILE A 124 10.98 -7.07 -0.24
N SER A 125 10.22 -7.20 0.83
CA SER A 125 10.56 -8.08 1.96
C SER A 125 9.32 -8.31 2.80
N CYS A 126 9.49 -9.01 3.91
CA CYS A 126 8.38 -9.38 4.77
C CYS A 126 8.89 -9.56 6.20
N PHE A 127 8.09 -9.18 7.17
CA PHE A 127 8.37 -9.46 8.57
C PHE A 127 7.18 -10.16 9.22
N ARG A 128 7.46 -10.88 10.31
CA ARG A 128 6.43 -11.62 11.04
C ARG A 128 6.02 -10.84 12.27
N GLN A 129 4.71 -10.66 12.44
CA GLN A 129 4.13 -10.06 13.62
C GLN A 129 2.93 -10.91 14.06
N SER A 130 2.94 -11.36 15.32
CA SER A 130 1.87 -12.22 15.85
C SER A 130 1.59 -13.43 14.97
N ASP A 131 2.66 -14.11 14.53
CA ASP A 131 2.63 -15.28 13.65
C ASP A 131 2.02 -15.02 12.27
N GLN A 132 1.90 -13.75 11.89
CA GLN A 132 1.39 -13.37 10.58
C GLN A 132 2.48 -12.68 9.77
N PRO A 133 2.75 -13.13 8.52
CA PRO A 133 3.69 -12.43 7.66
C PRO A 133 3.06 -11.13 7.16
N ILE A 134 3.82 -10.04 7.26
CA ILE A 134 3.38 -8.72 6.79
C ILE A 134 4.37 -8.25 5.73
N PRO A 135 3.96 -8.26 4.44
CA PRO A 135 4.84 -7.82 3.35
C PRO A 135 5.11 -6.32 3.42
N ILE A 136 6.33 -5.93 3.10
CA ILE A 136 6.74 -4.52 3.01
C ILE A 136 6.66 -4.09 1.55
N LEU A 137 5.83 -3.11 1.26
CA LEU A 137 5.51 -2.71 -0.11
C LEU A 137 6.66 -1.97 -0.79
N ASP A 138 6.80 -2.22 -2.09
CA ASP A 138 7.73 -1.53 -2.97
C ASP A 138 6.96 -0.42 -3.69
N LEU A 139 6.82 0.72 -3.05
CA LEU A 139 6.02 1.82 -3.57
C LEU A 139 6.52 2.35 -4.93
N PRO A 140 7.84 2.54 -5.14
CA PRO A 140 8.29 2.97 -6.46
C PRO A 140 7.86 2.03 -7.57
N HIS A 141 7.94 0.73 -7.36
CA HIS A 141 7.53 -0.26 -8.36
C HIS A 141 6.02 -0.21 -8.61
N ILE A 142 5.24 -0.11 -7.53
CA ILE A 142 3.78 -0.08 -7.63
C ILE A 142 3.29 1.14 -8.42
N PHE A 143 3.84 2.32 -8.12
CA PHE A 143 3.34 3.57 -8.70
C PHE A 143 3.99 3.95 -10.04
N THR A 144 5.02 3.22 -10.47
CA THR A 144 5.68 3.50 -11.75
C THR A 144 5.34 2.45 -12.83
N GLY A 145 4.19 1.80 -12.71
CA GLY A 145 3.70 0.88 -13.73
C GLY A 145 4.04 -0.58 -13.51
N GLY A 146 4.54 -0.95 -12.32
CA GLY A 146 4.92 -2.32 -12.02
C GLY A 146 3.77 -3.32 -12.00
N LEU A 147 2.52 -2.85 -11.95
CA LEU A 147 1.34 -3.71 -11.94
C LEU A 147 0.73 -3.92 -13.33
N LEU A 148 1.28 -3.29 -14.34
CA LEU A 148 0.78 -3.40 -15.70
C LEU A 148 1.26 -4.68 -16.38
#